data_bcfafbd9fefdc968bb84d2944af43c66
#
_entry.id   bcfafbd9fefdc968bb84d2944af43c66
#
_cell.length_a   1.000
_cell.length_b   1.000
_cell.length_c   1.000
_cell.angle_alpha   90.00
_cell.angle_beta   90.00
_cell.angle_gamma   90.00
#
_symmetry.space_group_name_H-M   'P 1'
#
loop_
_entity.id
_entity.type
_entity.pdbx_description
1 polymer ?
#
loop_
_entity_poly.entity_id
_entity_poly.type
_entity_poly.pdbx_seq_one_letter_code
_entity_poly.pdbx_strand_id
1 'polypeptide(L)' 'SPFSEKCVFNQIEQVRTARGLSRQDLADLVGVHYQTIGYLEREEYSPSLVLALKIANELNTSVEKLFWLKEKSK' A
#
# COMPACT_ATOMS: atom_id res chain seq x y z
N SER A 1 9.95 -21.87 0.67
CA SER A 1 9.52 -21.11 -0.48
C SER A 1 10.64 -20.22 -0.94
N PRO A 2 10.88 -20.16 -2.23
CA PRO A 2 11.98 -19.33 -2.73
C PRO A 2 11.76 -17.84 -2.51
N PHE A 3 10.55 -17.43 -2.21
CA PHE A 3 10.33 -16.04 -1.89
C PHE A 3 9.22 -15.97 -0.87
N SER A 4 9.14 -14.85 -0.21
CA SER A 4 8.14 -14.65 0.83
C SER A 4 6.89 -14.08 0.21
N GLU A 5 5.85 -14.83 0.21
CA GLU A 5 4.59 -14.37 -0.32
C GLU A 5 3.97 -13.30 0.53
N LYS A 6 4.48 -13.13 1.75
CA LYS A 6 3.89 -12.16 2.62
C LYS A 6 4.39 -10.77 2.41
N CYS A 7 5.46 -10.62 1.65
CA CYS A 7 6.09 -9.31 1.53
C CYS A 7 5.73 -8.67 0.22
N VAL A 8 4.88 -7.68 0.32
CA VAL A 8 4.56 -6.83 -0.82
C VAL A 8 5.08 -5.46 -0.47
N PHE A 9 6.09 -5.02 -1.19
CA PHE A 9 6.66 -3.69 -0.98
C PHE A 9 5.72 -2.65 -1.54
N ASN A 10 5.76 -1.48 -0.97
CA ASN A 10 4.92 -0.39 -1.44
C ASN A 10 5.56 0.93 -1.12
N GLN A 11 5.05 1.99 -1.72
CA GLN A 11 5.48 3.33 -1.36
C GLN A 11 4.26 4.17 -0.98
N ILE A 12 3.33 3.55 -0.27
CA ILE A 12 2.14 4.25 0.19
C ILE A 12 2.53 5.45 1.03
N GLU A 13 3.44 5.26 1.97
CA GLU A 13 3.81 6.33 2.87
C GLU A 13 4.43 7.49 2.11
N GLN A 14 5.33 7.21 1.19
CA GLN A 14 6.00 8.26 0.42
C GLN A 14 5.00 9.04 -0.42
N VAL A 15 4.11 8.33 -1.12
CA VAL A 15 3.16 9.00 -1.98
C VAL A 15 2.11 9.73 -1.15
N ARG A 16 1.66 9.10 -0.07
CA ARG A 16 0.67 9.70 0.81
C ARG A 16 1.18 11.02 1.40
N THR A 17 2.40 10.99 1.94
CA THR A 17 2.95 12.18 2.57
C THR A 17 3.24 13.27 1.54
N ALA A 18 3.65 12.88 0.35
CA ALA A 18 3.87 13.84 -0.72
C ALA A 18 2.59 14.58 -1.09
N ARG A 19 1.44 13.95 -0.85
CA ARG A 19 0.14 14.56 -1.13
C ARG A 19 -0.45 15.23 0.09
N GLY A 20 0.27 15.20 1.23
CA GLY A 20 -0.21 15.85 2.44
C GLY A 20 -1.31 15.10 3.16
N LEU A 21 -1.41 13.80 2.95
CA LEU A 21 -2.46 13.00 3.59
C LEU A 21 -1.91 12.26 4.78
N SER A 22 -2.68 12.22 5.86
CA SER A 22 -2.35 11.38 7.00
C SER A 22 -2.85 9.96 6.74
N ARG A 23 -2.43 9.02 7.59
CA ARG A 23 -2.97 7.68 7.50
C ARG A 23 -4.48 7.67 7.67
N GLN A 24 -4.98 8.51 8.59
CA GLN A 24 -6.42 8.58 8.80
C GLN A 24 -7.11 9.12 7.57
N ASP A 25 -6.51 10.13 6.94
CA ASP A 25 -7.11 10.70 5.73
C ASP A 25 -7.24 9.64 4.65
N LEU A 26 -6.18 8.89 4.41
CA LEU A 26 -6.21 7.87 3.38
C LEU A 26 -7.18 6.76 3.74
N ALA A 27 -7.17 6.36 5.01
CA ALA A 27 -8.07 5.31 5.47
C ALA A 27 -9.53 5.70 5.25
N ASP A 28 -9.87 6.95 5.54
CA ASP A 28 -11.23 7.42 5.33
C ASP A 28 -11.59 7.39 3.84
N LEU A 29 -10.65 7.76 2.99
CA LEU A 29 -10.92 7.80 1.56
C LEU A 29 -11.17 6.41 0.98
N VAL A 30 -10.48 5.41 1.50
CA VAL A 30 -10.63 4.06 0.96
C VAL A 30 -11.52 3.17 1.82
N GLY A 31 -12.02 3.69 2.93
CA GLY A 31 -13.02 2.98 3.73
C GLY A 31 -12.47 1.89 4.62
N VAL A 32 -11.28 2.07 5.18
CA VAL A 32 -10.71 1.11 6.10
C VAL A 32 -10.24 1.83 7.35
N HIS A 33 -9.86 1.07 8.37
CA HIS A 33 -9.35 1.63 9.59
C HIS A 33 -7.91 2.13 9.36
N TYR A 34 -7.52 3.21 10.05
CA TYR A 34 -6.19 3.76 9.83
C TYR A 34 -5.09 2.78 10.22
N GLN A 35 -5.37 1.86 11.14
CA GLN A 35 -4.39 0.83 11.49
C GLN A 35 -4.08 -0.07 10.31
N THR A 36 -5.07 -0.31 9.45
CA THR A 36 -4.84 -1.10 8.25
C THR A 36 -3.81 -0.42 7.35
N ILE A 37 -3.92 0.89 7.22
CA ILE A 37 -2.93 1.62 6.43
C ILE A 37 -1.54 1.47 7.03
N GLY A 38 -1.45 1.54 8.36
CA GLY A 38 -0.16 1.35 9.02
C GLY A 38 0.43 -0.03 8.77
N TYR A 39 -0.40 -1.07 8.85
CA TYR A 39 0.08 -2.42 8.57
C TYR A 39 0.55 -2.56 7.13
N LEU A 40 -0.16 -1.94 6.21
CA LEU A 40 0.26 -1.99 4.81
C LEU A 40 1.59 -1.29 4.61
N GLU A 41 1.76 -0.13 5.22
CA GLU A 41 3.00 0.63 5.06
C GLU A 41 4.20 -0.09 5.65
N ARG A 42 3.97 -0.87 6.71
CA ARG A 42 5.05 -1.65 7.32
C ARG A 42 5.23 -3.01 6.66
N GLU A 43 4.43 -3.29 5.62
CA GLU A 43 4.55 -4.54 4.88
C GLU A 43 4.19 -5.74 5.74
N GLU A 44 3.32 -5.53 6.71
CA GLU A 44 2.84 -6.59 7.59
C GLU A 44 1.53 -7.19 7.13
N TYR A 45 0.97 -6.67 6.07
CA TYR A 45 -0.33 -7.07 5.59
C TYR A 45 -0.40 -6.84 4.09
N SER A 46 -0.85 -7.82 3.36
CA SER A 46 -1.01 -7.68 1.91
C SER A 46 -2.43 -7.26 1.61
N PRO A 47 -2.62 -6.20 0.85
CA PRO A 47 -3.97 -5.75 0.56
C PRO A 47 -4.65 -6.67 -0.43
N SER A 48 -5.98 -6.70 -0.38
CA SER A 48 -6.74 -7.33 -1.43
C SER A 48 -6.57 -6.49 -2.70
N LEU A 49 -6.88 -7.08 -3.83
CA LEU A 49 -6.78 -6.34 -5.08
C LEU A 49 -7.70 -5.12 -5.06
N VAL A 50 -8.91 -5.28 -4.51
CA VAL A 50 -9.84 -4.16 -4.43
C VAL A 50 -9.24 -3.02 -3.61
N LEU A 51 -8.67 -3.35 -2.45
CA LEU A 51 -8.09 -2.32 -1.61
C LEU A 51 -6.89 -1.67 -2.30
N ALA A 52 -6.05 -2.46 -2.94
CA ALA A 52 -4.89 -1.92 -3.64
C ALA A 52 -5.31 -0.97 -4.74
N LEU A 53 -6.35 -1.32 -5.48
CA LEU A 53 -6.85 -0.45 -6.55
C LEU A 53 -7.42 0.83 -5.98
N LYS A 54 -8.15 0.74 -4.87
CA LYS A 54 -8.70 1.94 -4.24
C LYS A 54 -7.62 2.88 -3.77
N ILE A 55 -6.59 2.33 -3.14
CA ILE A 55 -5.49 3.16 -2.64
C ILE A 55 -4.77 3.84 -3.81
N ALA A 56 -4.46 3.07 -4.84
CA ALA A 56 -3.76 3.62 -5.99
C ALA A 56 -4.59 4.72 -6.64
N ASN A 57 -5.90 4.50 -6.72
CA ASN A 57 -6.78 5.48 -7.33
C ASN A 57 -6.82 6.77 -6.52
N GLU A 58 -6.91 6.65 -5.19
CA GLU A 58 -6.94 7.83 -4.33
C GLU A 58 -5.61 8.58 -4.34
N LEU A 59 -4.53 7.87 -4.52
CA LEU A 59 -3.22 8.50 -4.58
C LEU A 59 -2.83 8.90 -6.01
N ASN A 60 -3.75 8.71 -6.94
CA ASN A 60 -3.57 9.11 -8.33
C ASN A 60 -2.34 8.46 -8.95
N THR A 61 -2.21 7.17 -8.72
CA THR A 61 -1.11 6.39 -9.28
C THR A 61 -1.67 5.03 -9.67
N SER A 62 -0.82 4.15 -10.16
CA SER A 62 -1.26 2.82 -10.53
C SER A 62 -0.80 1.81 -9.49
N VAL A 63 -1.46 0.66 -9.44
CA VAL A 63 -1.07 -0.39 -8.52
C VAL A 63 0.36 -0.83 -8.82
N GLU A 64 0.72 -0.91 -10.09
CA GLU A 64 2.06 -1.36 -10.46
C GLU A 64 3.15 -0.42 -10.00
N LYS A 65 2.85 0.86 -9.89
CA LYS A 65 3.82 1.83 -9.41
C LYS A 65 3.85 1.91 -7.90
N LEU A 66 2.74 1.56 -7.26
CA LEU A 66 2.61 1.72 -5.83
C LEU A 66 3.03 0.47 -5.07
N PHE A 67 2.81 -0.70 -5.63
CA PHE A 67 3.09 -1.98 -4.99
C PHE A 67 3.98 -2.83 -5.88
N TRP A 68 4.85 -3.63 -5.26
CA TRP A 68 5.62 -4.61 -6.02
C TRP A 68 6.02 -5.74 -5.08
N LEU A 69 6.31 -6.88 -5.68
CA LEU A 69 6.71 -8.05 -4.91
C LEU A 69 8.15 -7.90 -4.46
N LYS A 70 8.43 -8.50 -3.33
CA LYS A 70 9.78 -8.58 -2.87
C LYS A 70 10.52 -9.55 -3.76
N GLU A 71 11.43 -9.00 -4.58
CA GLU A 71 12.00 -9.80 -5.57
C GLU A 71 13.36 -10.14 -5.21
N LYS A 72 13.74 -11.24 -5.45
CA LYS A 72 14.95 -11.46 -5.25
C LYS A 72 15.71 -11.15 -6.29
N SER A 73 16.32 -10.67 -6.38
CA SER A 73 16.87 -10.21 -7.44
C SER A 73 17.66 -10.98 -8.16
N LYS A 74 17.77 -11.17 -8.58
CA LYS A 74 18.39 -11.76 -9.21
C LYS A 74 19.22 -11.59 -9.29
#